data_85c20cf87a279ff7510425648d3bbacf
#
_entry.id   85c20cf87a279ff7510425648d3bbacf
#
_cell.length_a   1.000
_cell.length_b   1.000
_cell.length_c   1.000
_cell.angle_alpha   90.00
_cell.angle_beta   90.00
_cell.angle_gamma   90.00
#
_symmetry.space_group_name_H-M   'P 1'
#
loop_
_entity.id
_entity.type
_entity.pdbx_description
1 polymer ?
#
loop_
_entity_poly.entity_id
_entity_poly.type
_entity_poly.pdbx_seq_one_letter_code
_entity_poly.pdbx_strand_id
1 'polypeptide(L)'
;MLVMIPKDKEYRLIKIYMYICDMYEQSLKYHCQRYSNNSKPLFSDEEILTIYFFVGHEQKYTLIKDIHNFAKEYLRDWFPNLVSYQTFNYRLNRMAGAVRELSSQLLRMFRPSDCQDDTVIVDSMPIITCCGRNRTGKVARDIADKGYCSTKNLYYHGLKLHMVGYRRKGHLPHPCQIALSPASENDLKVFQSECM
;
A
#
# COMPACT_ATOMS: atom_id res chain seq x y z
N MET A 1 13.30 23.84 19.51
CA MET A 1 14.42 23.04 18.93
C MET A 1 13.83 22.27 17.77
N LEU A 2 14.19 22.59 16.54
CA LEU A 2 13.72 21.87 15.36
C LEU A 2 14.28 20.44 15.41
N VAL A 3 13.43 19.46 15.46
CA VAL A 3 13.85 18.04 15.45
C VAL A 3 14.02 17.67 13.98
N MET A 4 15.28 17.64 13.54
CA MET A 4 15.64 17.28 12.16
C MET A 4 15.81 15.77 12.03
N ILE A 5 15.43 15.21 10.90
CA ILE A 5 15.73 13.80 10.57
C ILE A 5 17.25 13.66 10.30
N PRO A 6 17.85 12.47 10.54
CA PRO A 6 19.25 12.21 10.21
C PRO A 6 19.57 12.40 8.71
N LYS A 7 20.78 12.85 8.37
CA LYS A 7 21.21 13.15 6.99
C LYS A 7 21.05 12.00 6.01
N ASP A 8 21.26 10.77 6.45
CA ASP A 8 21.05 9.58 5.61
C ASP A 8 19.56 9.39 5.23
N LYS A 9 18.65 9.78 6.13
CA LYS A 9 17.20 9.77 5.89
C LYS A 9 16.78 10.92 5.00
N GLU A 10 17.39 12.09 5.10
CA GLU A 10 17.17 13.21 4.17
C GLU A 10 17.49 12.81 2.74
N TYR A 11 18.63 12.15 2.52
CA TYR A 11 18.99 11.67 1.20
C TYR A 11 17.99 10.63 0.63
N ARG A 12 17.49 9.74 1.48
CA ARG A 12 16.43 8.79 1.09
C ARG A 12 15.12 9.47 0.77
N LEU A 13 14.73 10.48 1.56
CA LEU A 13 13.55 11.28 1.29
C LEU A 13 13.61 11.93 -0.09
N ILE A 14 14.74 12.57 -0.41
CA ILE A 14 14.96 13.20 -1.72
C ILE A 14 14.87 12.16 -2.84
N LYS A 15 15.51 11.01 -2.70
CA LYS A 15 15.45 9.93 -3.71
C LYS A 15 14.03 9.42 -3.94
N ILE A 16 13.28 9.20 -2.88
CA ILE A 16 11.87 8.76 -2.97
C ILE A 16 11.04 9.85 -3.66
N TYR A 17 11.23 11.11 -3.28
CA TYR A 17 10.49 12.22 -3.91
C TYR A 17 10.77 12.31 -5.40
N MET A 18 12.05 12.32 -5.81
CA MET A 18 12.43 12.37 -7.23
C MET A 18 11.85 11.20 -8.02
N TYR A 19 11.95 9.97 -7.47
CA TYR A 19 11.38 8.79 -8.09
C TYR A 19 9.86 8.89 -8.25
N ILE A 20 9.15 9.36 -7.23
CA ILE A 20 7.69 9.55 -7.28
C ILE A 20 7.33 10.62 -8.31
N CYS A 21 8.07 11.74 -8.41
CA CYS A 21 7.85 12.76 -9.42
C CYS A 21 7.98 12.18 -10.85
N ASP A 22 9.04 11.41 -11.11
CA ASP A 22 9.24 10.77 -12.41
C ASP A 22 8.09 9.81 -12.74
N MET A 23 7.69 8.97 -11.80
CA MET A 23 6.58 8.04 -11.97
C MET A 23 5.24 8.76 -12.10
N TYR A 24 5.06 9.89 -11.42
CA TYR A 24 3.84 10.70 -11.51
C TYR A 24 3.65 11.23 -12.93
N GLU A 25 4.67 11.80 -13.52
CA GLU A 25 4.62 12.28 -14.91
C GLU A 25 4.39 11.17 -15.93
N GLN A 26 4.95 9.97 -15.70
CA GLN A 26 4.80 8.85 -16.60
C GLN A 26 3.42 8.20 -16.54
N SER A 27 2.89 7.93 -15.35
CA SER A 27 1.69 7.11 -15.21
C SER A 27 0.76 7.49 -14.04
N LEU A 28 1.29 7.87 -12.86
CA LEU A 28 0.46 7.99 -11.66
C LEU A 28 -0.56 9.13 -11.73
N LYS A 29 -0.26 10.20 -12.46
CA LYS A 29 -1.17 11.35 -12.65
C LYS A 29 -2.55 10.95 -13.17
N TYR A 30 -2.64 9.90 -13.97
CA TYR A 30 -3.93 9.41 -14.48
C TYR A 30 -4.80 8.78 -13.39
N HIS A 31 -4.20 8.24 -12.33
CA HIS A 31 -4.88 7.72 -11.14
C HIS A 31 -5.19 8.80 -10.10
N CYS A 32 -4.59 9.98 -10.23
CA CYS A 32 -4.74 11.11 -9.30
C CYS A 32 -5.68 12.20 -9.83
N GLN A 33 -6.29 12.02 -11.00
CA GLN A 33 -7.12 13.04 -11.66
C GLN A 33 -8.23 13.56 -10.77
N ARG A 34 -8.42 14.87 -10.81
CA ARG A 34 -9.46 15.58 -10.08
C ARG A 34 -10.40 16.28 -11.05
N TYR A 35 -11.66 15.97 -10.92
CA TYR A 35 -12.73 16.67 -11.64
C TYR A 35 -13.23 17.87 -10.83
N SER A 36 -12.32 18.78 -10.47
CA SER A 36 -12.63 19.98 -9.69
C SER A 36 -11.80 21.17 -10.16
N ASN A 37 -12.27 22.39 -9.87
CA ASN A 37 -11.58 23.62 -10.21
C ASN A 37 -10.22 23.77 -9.52
N ASN A 38 -9.98 23.06 -8.43
CA ASN A 38 -8.69 23.01 -7.72
C ASN A 38 -7.83 21.83 -8.23
N SER A 39 -7.40 21.90 -9.48
CA SER A 39 -6.58 20.86 -10.10
C SER A 39 -5.10 20.92 -9.68
N LYS A 40 -4.62 22.07 -9.18
CA LYS A 40 -3.23 22.30 -8.76
C LYS A 40 -3.18 22.75 -7.29
N PRO A 41 -3.28 21.85 -6.31
CA PRO A 41 -3.20 22.23 -4.90
C PRO A 41 -1.76 22.61 -4.52
N LEU A 42 -1.61 23.55 -3.56
CA LEU A 42 -0.30 23.95 -3.02
C LEU A 42 0.50 22.77 -2.44
N PHE A 43 -0.17 21.81 -1.83
CA PHE A 43 0.41 20.57 -1.37
C PHE A 43 0.08 19.47 -2.41
N SER A 44 1.07 19.03 -3.13
CA SER A 44 0.90 18.19 -4.32
C SER A 44 0.54 16.71 -3.97
N ASP A 45 0.19 15.92 -4.97
CA ASP A 45 -0.08 14.49 -4.78
C ASP A 45 1.22 13.71 -4.64
N GLU A 46 2.29 14.16 -5.29
CA GLU A 46 3.64 13.61 -5.16
C GLU A 46 4.17 13.78 -3.73
N GLU A 47 3.90 14.92 -3.09
CA GLU A 47 4.27 15.15 -1.70
C GLU A 47 3.52 14.21 -0.75
N ILE A 48 2.22 13.96 -0.98
CA ILE A 48 1.44 12.99 -0.18
C ILE A 48 2.00 11.59 -0.33
N LEU A 49 2.23 11.14 -1.57
CA LEU A 49 2.79 9.81 -1.85
C LEU A 49 4.18 9.67 -1.25
N THR A 50 5.02 10.71 -1.37
CA THR A 50 6.38 10.71 -0.79
C THR A 50 6.34 10.52 0.73
N ILE A 51 5.53 11.28 1.43
CA ILE A 51 5.38 11.14 2.89
C ILE A 51 4.88 9.74 3.24
N TYR A 52 3.87 9.24 2.53
CA TYR A 52 3.29 7.93 2.79
C TYR A 52 4.34 6.81 2.66
N PHE A 53 5.07 6.76 1.55
CA PHE A 53 6.08 5.73 1.31
C PHE A 53 7.32 5.90 2.19
N PHE A 54 7.82 7.12 2.35
CA PHE A 54 8.98 7.39 3.18
C PHE A 54 8.75 7.02 4.65
N VAL A 55 7.67 7.53 5.25
CA VAL A 55 7.38 7.28 6.67
C VAL A 55 6.97 5.84 6.89
N GLY A 56 6.17 5.25 6.00
CA GLY A 56 5.83 3.83 6.06
C GLY A 56 7.06 2.93 6.02
N HIS A 57 8.05 3.24 5.19
CA HIS A 57 9.31 2.51 5.10
C HIS A 57 10.20 2.73 6.33
N GLU A 58 10.44 3.99 6.73
CA GLU A 58 11.41 4.34 7.78
C GLU A 58 10.92 4.02 9.20
N GLN A 59 9.63 4.22 9.46
CA GLN A 59 9.04 4.04 10.79
C GLN A 59 8.22 2.76 10.92
N LYS A 60 7.96 2.06 9.79
CA LYS A 60 7.06 0.88 9.74
C LYS A 60 5.64 1.20 10.21
N TYR A 61 5.23 2.46 10.08
CA TYR A 61 3.87 2.86 10.41
C TYR A 61 2.88 2.41 9.33
N THR A 62 1.78 1.82 9.76
CA THR A 62 0.67 1.37 8.90
C THR A 62 -0.56 2.26 9.02
N LEU A 63 -0.68 3.03 10.10
CA LEU A 63 -1.80 3.94 10.31
C LEU A 63 -1.50 5.31 9.69
N ILE A 64 -2.39 5.77 8.82
CA ILE A 64 -2.25 7.09 8.14
C ILE A 64 -2.13 8.23 9.15
N LYS A 65 -2.78 8.11 10.31
CA LYS A 65 -2.69 9.11 11.39
C LYS A 65 -1.27 9.24 11.93
N ASP A 66 -0.58 8.12 12.15
CA ASP A 66 0.79 8.12 12.68
C ASP A 66 1.77 8.64 11.64
N ILE A 67 1.55 8.29 10.36
CA ILE A 67 2.32 8.83 9.23
C ILE A 67 2.18 10.36 9.17
N HIS A 68 0.95 10.88 9.24
CA HIS A 68 0.71 12.32 9.21
C HIS A 68 1.29 13.03 10.43
N ASN A 69 1.18 12.46 11.64
CA ASN A 69 1.76 13.01 12.85
C ASN A 69 3.28 13.11 12.76
N PHE A 70 3.93 12.05 12.28
CA PHE A 70 5.37 12.06 12.02
C PHE A 70 5.77 13.16 11.03
N ALA A 71 5.05 13.28 9.92
CA ALA A 71 5.32 14.33 8.94
C ALA A 71 5.17 15.73 9.54
N LYS A 72 4.14 15.95 10.35
CA LYS A 72 3.91 17.22 11.06
C LYS A 72 5.02 17.57 12.03
N GLU A 73 5.61 16.59 12.70
CA GLU A 73 6.63 16.78 13.74
C GLU A 73 8.04 16.88 13.16
N TYR A 74 8.39 16.05 12.18
CA TYR A 74 9.77 15.88 11.72
C TYR A 74 10.02 16.31 10.27
N LEU A 75 8.99 16.49 9.44
CA LEU A 75 9.15 16.79 8.01
C LEU A 75 8.57 18.14 7.62
N ARG A 76 8.22 19.01 8.57
CA ARG A 76 7.54 20.28 8.27
C ARG A 76 8.41 21.24 7.47
N ASP A 77 9.71 21.23 7.66
CA ASP A 77 10.64 22.06 6.91
C ASP A 77 10.78 21.59 5.45
N TRP A 78 10.58 20.30 5.21
CA TRP A 78 10.56 19.71 3.88
C TRP A 78 9.21 19.91 3.16
N PHE A 79 8.14 19.93 3.93
CA PHE A 79 6.76 20.05 3.44
C PHE A 79 6.01 21.17 4.17
N PRO A 80 6.36 22.47 3.91
CA PRO A 80 5.80 23.61 4.64
C PRO A 80 4.29 23.74 4.46
N ASN A 81 3.75 23.28 3.33
CA ASN A 81 2.33 23.33 2.99
C ASN A 81 1.55 22.07 3.41
N LEU A 82 2.10 21.27 4.35
CA LEU A 82 1.43 20.06 4.83
C LEU A 82 0.00 20.37 5.27
N VAL A 83 -0.95 19.69 4.65
CA VAL A 83 -2.39 19.87 4.89
C VAL A 83 -2.84 19.23 6.20
N SER A 84 -4.08 19.51 6.64
CA SER A 84 -4.66 18.85 7.81
C SER A 84 -4.75 17.33 7.62
N TYR A 85 -4.79 16.58 8.74
CA TYR A 85 -4.93 15.12 8.70
C TYR A 85 -6.16 14.66 7.88
N GLN A 86 -7.28 15.34 8.03
CA GLN A 86 -8.51 15.00 7.31
C GLN A 86 -8.31 15.13 5.79
N THR A 87 -7.69 16.22 5.34
CA THR A 87 -7.39 16.44 3.92
C THR A 87 -6.37 15.44 3.41
N PHE A 88 -5.30 15.17 4.18
CA PHE A 88 -4.27 14.19 3.85
C PHE A 88 -4.88 12.80 3.67
N ASN A 89 -5.64 12.34 4.67
CA ASN A 89 -6.31 11.03 4.66
C ASN A 89 -7.30 10.91 3.50
N TYR A 90 -8.14 11.92 3.27
CA TYR A 90 -9.08 11.92 2.17
C TYR A 90 -8.40 11.82 0.81
N ARG A 91 -7.35 12.64 0.59
CA ARG A 91 -6.60 12.64 -0.67
C ARG A 91 -5.86 11.32 -0.89
N LEU A 92 -5.15 10.81 0.13
CA LEU A 92 -4.43 9.54 0.03
C LEU A 92 -5.36 8.37 -0.32
N ASN A 93 -6.54 8.29 0.30
CA ASN A 93 -7.52 7.24 -0.03
C ASN A 93 -8.03 7.34 -1.47
N ARG A 94 -8.17 8.55 -2.03
CA ARG A 94 -8.52 8.72 -3.45
C ARG A 94 -7.41 8.28 -4.40
N MET A 95 -6.17 8.27 -3.95
CA MET A 95 -5.00 7.85 -4.75
C MET A 95 -4.67 6.35 -4.59
N ALA A 96 -5.62 5.53 -4.11
CA ALA A 96 -5.39 4.09 -3.94
C ALA A 96 -4.94 3.41 -5.25
N GLY A 97 -5.45 3.85 -6.41
CA GLY A 97 -5.00 3.39 -7.73
C GLY A 97 -3.54 3.72 -8.00
N ALA A 98 -3.09 4.93 -7.67
CA ALA A 98 -1.69 5.33 -7.82
C ALA A 98 -0.76 4.53 -6.89
N VAL A 99 -1.19 4.29 -5.64
CA VAL A 99 -0.42 3.45 -4.69
C VAL A 99 -0.29 2.02 -5.21
N ARG A 100 -1.37 1.45 -5.77
CA ARG A 100 -1.36 0.10 -6.38
C ARG A 100 -0.39 0.05 -7.57
N GLU A 101 -0.50 0.99 -8.49
CA GLU A 101 0.36 1.05 -9.68
C GLU A 101 1.84 1.20 -9.30
N LEU A 102 2.16 2.14 -8.41
CA LEU A 102 3.53 2.34 -7.93
C LEU A 102 4.07 1.07 -7.24
N SER A 103 3.27 0.42 -6.40
CA SER A 103 3.66 -0.83 -5.73
C SER A 103 3.94 -1.94 -6.76
N SER A 104 3.10 -2.08 -7.79
CA SER A 104 3.28 -3.07 -8.85
C SER A 104 4.54 -2.81 -9.67
N GLN A 105 4.85 -1.55 -9.96
CA GLN A 105 6.08 -1.18 -10.67
C GLN A 105 7.32 -1.46 -9.83
N LEU A 106 7.29 -1.15 -8.53
CA LEU A 106 8.40 -1.45 -7.61
C LEU A 106 8.66 -2.96 -7.50
N LEU A 107 7.62 -3.79 -7.40
CA LEU A 107 7.76 -5.24 -7.39
C LEU A 107 8.44 -5.77 -8.67
N ARG A 108 8.09 -5.22 -9.84
CA ARG A 108 8.74 -5.59 -11.10
C ARG A 108 10.19 -5.11 -11.20
N MET A 109 10.43 -3.85 -10.82
CA MET A 109 11.76 -3.21 -10.91
C MET A 109 12.79 -3.88 -9.99
N PHE A 110 12.39 -4.21 -8.78
CA PHE A 110 13.28 -4.81 -7.78
C PHE A 110 13.22 -6.34 -7.73
N ARG A 111 12.80 -6.96 -8.84
CA ARG A 111 12.79 -8.41 -8.96
C ARG A 111 14.22 -8.94 -8.88
N PRO A 112 14.55 -9.84 -7.94
CA PRO A 112 15.85 -10.47 -7.84
C PRO A 112 16.14 -11.36 -9.03
N SER A 113 17.41 -11.45 -9.42
CA SER A 113 17.85 -12.27 -10.57
C SER A 113 17.77 -13.78 -10.32
N ASP A 114 17.66 -14.21 -9.07
CA ASP A 114 17.51 -15.62 -8.64
C ASP A 114 16.06 -16.13 -8.67
N CYS A 115 15.12 -15.31 -9.15
CA CYS A 115 13.73 -15.72 -9.33
C CYS A 115 13.60 -16.74 -10.47
N GLN A 116 12.91 -17.86 -10.21
CA GLN A 116 12.58 -18.86 -11.23
C GLN A 116 11.35 -18.39 -12.02
N ASP A 117 11.46 -18.36 -13.36
CA ASP A 117 10.38 -17.90 -14.24
C ASP A 117 9.29 -18.95 -14.47
N ASP A 118 9.65 -20.21 -14.34
CA ASP A 118 8.80 -21.37 -14.59
C ASP A 118 7.96 -21.82 -13.39
N THR A 119 8.21 -21.23 -12.20
CA THR A 119 7.57 -21.67 -10.97
C THR A 119 7.10 -20.48 -10.14
N VAL A 120 5.79 -20.40 -9.96
CA VAL A 120 5.15 -19.44 -9.05
C VAL A 120 4.58 -20.15 -7.83
N ILE A 121 4.58 -19.45 -6.72
CA ILE A 121 3.97 -19.89 -5.46
C ILE A 121 2.76 -19.00 -5.20
N VAL A 122 1.62 -19.63 -4.94
CA VAL A 122 0.38 -18.92 -4.60
C VAL A 122 0.06 -19.18 -3.14
N ASP A 123 -0.20 -18.14 -2.39
CA ASP A 123 -0.63 -18.23 -1.00
C ASP A 123 -1.69 -17.18 -0.68
N SER A 124 -2.50 -17.46 0.33
CA SER A 124 -3.48 -16.51 0.83
C SER A 124 -3.43 -16.39 2.34
N MET A 125 -3.64 -15.16 2.84
CA MET A 125 -3.72 -14.92 4.27
C MET A 125 -4.97 -14.13 4.63
N PRO A 126 -5.61 -14.42 5.80
CA PRO A 126 -6.78 -13.69 6.25
C PRO A 126 -6.41 -12.30 6.77
N ILE A 127 -7.12 -11.28 6.30
CA ILE A 127 -7.16 -9.93 6.89
C ILE A 127 -8.42 -9.86 7.75
N ILE A 128 -8.24 -10.04 9.04
CA ILE A 128 -9.34 -10.18 9.99
C ILE A 128 -9.81 -8.80 10.46
N THR A 129 -11.06 -8.45 10.18
CA THR A 129 -11.70 -7.23 10.70
C THR A 129 -12.51 -7.51 11.96
N CYS A 130 -13.00 -8.74 12.12
CA CYS A 130 -13.71 -9.18 13.30
C CYS A 130 -13.61 -10.71 13.47
N CYS A 131 -13.39 -11.19 14.69
CA CYS A 131 -13.35 -12.62 15.01
C CYS A 131 -14.71 -13.13 15.49
N GLY A 132 -15.05 -14.38 15.11
CA GLY A 132 -16.19 -15.12 15.60
C GLY A 132 -17.23 -15.46 14.52
N ARG A 133 -17.82 -16.67 14.66
CA ARG A 133 -18.74 -17.26 13.68
C ARG A 133 -19.97 -16.39 13.36
N ASN A 134 -20.51 -15.72 14.37
CA ASN A 134 -21.76 -14.94 14.25
C ASN A 134 -21.54 -13.43 14.29
N ARG A 135 -20.28 -12.95 14.18
CA ARG A 135 -19.95 -11.54 14.22
C ARG A 135 -19.71 -11.00 12.81
N THR A 136 -20.07 -9.73 12.62
CA THR A 136 -19.84 -8.99 11.39
C THR A 136 -19.01 -7.77 11.72
N GLY A 137 -17.91 -7.57 10.99
CA GLY A 137 -17.04 -6.41 11.14
C GLY A 137 -17.73 -5.12 10.67
N LYS A 138 -17.29 -3.99 11.20
CA LYS A 138 -17.76 -2.65 10.78
C LYS A 138 -16.85 -2.01 9.74
N VAL A 139 -15.68 -2.60 9.49
CA VAL A 139 -14.67 -2.10 8.55
C VAL A 139 -14.84 -2.79 7.21
N ALA A 140 -14.71 -2.03 6.11
CA ALA A 140 -14.77 -2.51 4.72
C ALA A 140 -16.02 -3.38 4.44
N ARG A 141 -17.18 -2.94 4.89
CA ARG A 141 -18.44 -3.71 4.83
C ARG A 141 -18.90 -4.08 3.42
N ASP A 142 -18.53 -3.26 2.47
CA ASP A 142 -18.84 -3.36 1.05
C ASP A 142 -18.05 -4.47 0.34
N ILE A 143 -16.89 -4.84 0.90
CA ILE A 143 -15.98 -5.83 0.29
C ILE A 143 -15.61 -6.98 1.24
N ALA A 144 -15.89 -6.87 2.54
CA ALA A 144 -15.58 -7.90 3.53
C ALA A 144 -16.74 -8.89 3.69
N ASP A 145 -16.40 -10.16 3.93
CA ASP A 145 -17.38 -11.21 4.15
C ASP A 145 -16.90 -12.22 5.21
N LYS A 146 -17.73 -13.21 5.52
CA LYS A 146 -17.41 -14.29 6.45
C LYS A 146 -16.55 -15.35 5.78
N GLY A 147 -15.49 -15.75 6.47
CA GLY A 147 -14.60 -16.80 6.04
C GLY A 147 -14.17 -17.70 7.19
N TYR A 148 -13.53 -18.79 6.81
CA TYR A 148 -12.92 -19.74 7.75
C TYR A 148 -11.46 -19.93 7.39
N CYS A 149 -10.58 -19.74 8.38
CA CYS A 149 -9.15 -20.01 8.23
C CYS A 149 -8.84 -21.39 8.85
N SER A 150 -8.58 -22.40 8.02
CA SER A 150 -8.32 -23.78 8.45
C SER A 150 -7.05 -23.91 9.29
N THR A 151 -5.99 -23.20 8.91
CA THR A 151 -4.70 -23.23 9.65
C THR A 151 -4.80 -22.67 11.07
N LYS A 152 -5.72 -21.71 11.30
CA LYS A 152 -5.95 -21.10 12.62
C LYS A 152 -7.20 -21.63 13.30
N ASN A 153 -7.94 -22.54 12.66
CA ASN A 153 -9.23 -23.05 13.13
C ASN A 153 -10.18 -21.94 13.60
N LEU A 154 -10.32 -20.88 12.77
CA LEU A 154 -10.97 -19.63 13.15
C LEU A 154 -11.99 -19.18 12.11
N TYR A 155 -13.24 -18.93 12.56
CA TYR A 155 -14.20 -18.15 11.79
C TYR A 155 -13.95 -16.65 11.97
N TYR A 156 -13.94 -15.93 10.87
CA TYR A 156 -13.70 -14.48 10.86
C TYR A 156 -14.59 -13.76 9.84
N HIS A 157 -14.71 -12.47 10.01
CA HIS A 157 -15.24 -11.55 9.01
C HIS A 157 -14.09 -10.67 8.53
N GLY A 158 -13.92 -10.53 7.23
CA GLY A 158 -12.80 -9.76 6.68
C GLY A 158 -12.56 -10.05 5.20
N LEU A 159 -11.31 -9.96 4.82
CA LEU A 159 -10.81 -10.16 3.46
C LEU A 159 -9.76 -11.27 3.44
N LYS A 160 -9.40 -11.72 2.26
CA LYS A 160 -8.19 -12.50 2.00
C LYS A 160 -7.22 -11.67 1.17
N LEU A 161 -5.97 -11.66 1.58
CA LEU A 161 -4.85 -11.19 0.77
C LEU A 161 -4.28 -12.38 0.02
N HIS A 162 -4.38 -12.35 -1.30
CA HIS A 162 -3.77 -13.34 -2.19
C HIS A 162 -2.45 -12.80 -2.69
N MET A 163 -1.43 -13.63 -2.69
CA MET A 163 -0.11 -13.28 -3.19
C MET A 163 0.36 -14.36 -4.16
N VAL A 164 0.81 -13.93 -5.32
CA VAL A 164 1.59 -14.75 -6.26
C VAL A 164 3.04 -14.28 -6.16
N GLY A 165 3.95 -15.23 -6.00
CA GLY A 165 5.36 -14.91 -5.89
C GLY A 165 6.22 -15.87 -6.71
N TYR A 166 7.30 -15.34 -7.31
CA TYR A 166 8.33 -16.15 -7.96
C TYR A 166 9.09 -16.98 -6.92
N ARG A 167 9.26 -18.26 -7.20
CA ARG A 167 10.09 -19.14 -6.37
C ARG A 167 11.54 -18.69 -6.40
N ARG A 168 12.19 -18.74 -5.24
CA ARG A 168 13.62 -18.50 -5.05
C ARG A 168 14.22 -19.62 -4.23
N LYS A 169 15.40 -20.12 -4.64
CA LYS A 169 16.06 -21.22 -3.93
C LYS A 169 16.69 -20.71 -2.63
N GLY A 170 16.24 -21.26 -1.49
CA GLY A 170 16.78 -20.88 -0.16
C GLY A 170 16.34 -19.50 0.36
N HIS A 171 15.42 -18.84 -0.31
CA HIS A 171 14.89 -17.51 0.08
C HIS A 171 13.36 -17.52 0.07
N LEU A 172 12.76 -16.49 0.69
CA LEU A 172 11.33 -16.25 0.57
C LEU A 172 10.97 -15.93 -0.89
N PRO A 173 9.79 -16.35 -1.37
CA PRO A 173 9.30 -16.00 -2.69
C PRO A 173 9.27 -14.47 -2.87
N HIS A 174 9.64 -14.01 -4.08
CA HIS A 174 9.50 -12.59 -4.41
C HIS A 174 8.06 -12.33 -4.89
N PRO A 175 7.27 -11.48 -4.23
CA PRO A 175 5.92 -11.18 -4.65
C PRO A 175 5.92 -10.50 -6.03
N CYS A 176 5.10 -11.00 -6.95
CA CYS A 176 4.92 -10.40 -8.27
C CYS A 176 3.50 -9.84 -8.45
N GLN A 177 2.54 -10.38 -7.73
CA GLN A 177 1.16 -9.91 -7.78
C GLN A 177 0.48 -10.06 -6.43
N ILE A 178 -0.37 -9.07 -6.10
CA ILE A 178 -1.12 -9.03 -4.86
C ILE A 178 -2.57 -8.66 -5.21
N ALA A 179 -3.52 -9.46 -4.69
CA ALA A 179 -4.95 -9.21 -4.85
C ALA A 179 -5.68 -9.32 -3.51
N LEU A 180 -6.83 -8.68 -3.42
CA LEU A 180 -7.73 -8.75 -2.26
C LEU A 180 -9.07 -9.30 -2.71
N SER A 181 -9.65 -10.22 -1.93
CA SER A 181 -11.00 -10.70 -2.12
C SER A 181 -11.79 -10.75 -0.81
N PRO A 182 -13.14 -10.84 -0.86
CA PRO A 182 -13.94 -11.20 0.31
C PRO A 182 -13.46 -12.51 0.94
N ALA A 183 -13.59 -12.65 2.26
CA ALA A 183 -13.13 -13.85 2.96
C ALA A 183 -13.84 -15.15 2.54
N SER A 184 -15.03 -15.06 1.95
CA SER A 184 -15.80 -16.19 1.40
C SER A 184 -15.28 -16.71 0.07
N GLU A 185 -14.51 -15.91 -0.68
CA GLU A 185 -14.02 -16.28 -2.01
C GLU A 185 -13.08 -17.49 -1.99
N ASN A 186 -13.17 -18.31 -3.03
CA ASN A 186 -12.27 -19.46 -3.20
C ASN A 186 -10.93 -18.99 -3.78
N ASP A 187 -9.83 -19.41 -3.17
CA ASP A 187 -8.47 -18.97 -3.54
C ASP A 187 -8.13 -19.31 -5.00
N LEU A 188 -8.56 -20.47 -5.49
CA LEU A 188 -8.31 -20.89 -6.87
C LEU A 188 -9.06 -20.00 -7.88
N LYS A 189 -10.30 -19.62 -7.57
CA LYS A 189 -11.07 -18.69 -8.44
C LYS A 189 -10.40 -17.33 -8.54
N VAL A 190 -9.99 -16.77 -7.40
CA VAL A 190 -9.29 -15.49 -7.36
C VAL A 190 -7.98 -15.56 -8.14
N PHE A 191 -7.22 -16.62 -7.98
CA PHE A 191 -6.01 -16.83 -8.75
C PHE A 191 -6.28 -16.84 -10.26
N GLN A 192 -7.30 -17.56 -10.72
CA GLN A 192 -7.65 -17.65 -12.14
C GLN A 192 -8.16 -16.32 -12.72
N SER A 193 -8.89 -15.50 -11.95
CA SER A 193 -9.49 -14.27 -12.44
C SER A 193 -8.57 -13.06 -12.37
N GLU A 194 -7.70 -13.00 -11.36
CA GLU A 194 -6.91 -11.81 -11.04
C GLU A 194 -5.42 -11.99 -11.35
N CYS A 195 -4.95 -13.24 -11.48
CA CYS A 195 -3.52 -13.55 -11.53
C CYS A 195 -3.08 -14.29 -12.80
N MET A 196 -4.01 -14.68 -13.68
CA MET A 196 -3.75 -15.23 -15.02
C MET A 196 -4.24 -14.29 -16.11
#